data_b8c94821163afcf844a35387c32af1b4
#
_entry.id   b8c94821163afcf844a35387c32af1b4
#
_cell.length_a   1.000
_cell.length_b   1.000
_cell.length_c   1.000
_cell.angle_alpha   90.00
_cell.angle_beta   90.00
_cell.angle_gamma   90.00
#
_symmetry.space_group_name_H-M   'P 1'
#
loop_
_entity.id
_entity.type
_entity.pdbx_description
1 polymer ?
#
loop_
_entity_poly.entity_id
_entity_poly.type
_entity_poly.pdbx_seq_one_letter_code
_entity_poly.pdbx_strand_id
1 'polypeptide(L)'
;MRTKRIAQGVTATVLAFLLVLLTTGASGEHPAEQVRGNLDGQRVRVNLPPTTEPKGVAIFFHGQGSNYNHKMDGTWLDALRRDGWVVASSMFHRENWGNPISTEDTMKLWDWAEQQGGGEVKLYIGASMGGTTSLNALVHGERKPACWYGVKPAVDMSTMGNVPGARRFISQAYGGQPYPRDRNPVDTAFKLAKTGATFRFVASPRDPFVPYESNSGEIVSRLNQFGADVSLRTVQGPHDDPSHYSAHDLVAFANECAGTSD
;
A
#
# COMPACT_ATOMS: atom_id res chain seq x y z
N MET A 1 -6.62 -49.48 66.63
CA MET A 1 -7.58 -48.41 66.38
C MET A 1 -6.95 -47.39 65.44
N ARG A 2 -7.37 -47.36 64.19
CA ARG A 2 -6.89 -46.39 63.15
C ARG A 2 -8.07 -45.54 62.72
N THR A 3 -8.07 -44.26 63.06
CA THR A 3 -9.06 -43.26 62.67
C THR A 3 -8.75 -42.75 61.26
N LYS A 4 -9.65 -42.91 60.31
CA LYS A 4 -9.64 -42.35 58.96
C LYS A 4 -10.20 -40.91 59.03
N ARG A 5 -9.42 -39.94 58.61
CA ARG A 5 -9.90 -38.58 58.35
C ARG A 5 -10.43 -38.50 56.92
N ILE A 6 -11.69 -38.10 56.77
CA ILE A 6 -12.35 -37.80 55.50
C ILE A 6 -12.04 -36.33 55.18
N ALA A 7 -11.42 -36.10 54.03
CA ALA A 7 -11.22 -34.75 53.49
C ALA A 7 -12.43 -34.34 52.66
N GLN A 8 -13.14 -33.29 53.06
CA GLN A 8 -14.21 -32.67 52.28
C GLN A 8 -13.56 -31.70 51.28
N GLY A 9 -13.73 -31.99 49.98
CA GLY A 9 -13.36 -31.08 48.90
C GLY A 9 -14.45 -30.01 48.70
N VAL A 10 -14.08 -28.78 48.85
CA VAL A 10 -14.93 -27.63 48.51
C VAL A 10 -14.72 -27.30 47.04
N THR A 11 -15.72 -27.53 46.20
CA THR A 11 -15.75 -27.15 44.80
C THR A 11 -16.25 -25.72 44.71
N ALA A 12 -15.36 -24.79 44.40
CA ALA A 12 -15.72 -23.38 44.14
C ALA A 12 -16.17 -23.25 42.66
N THR A 13 -17.47 -23.06 42.47
CA THR A 13 -18.06 -22.74 41.16
C THR A 13 -17.86 -21.26 40.90
N VAL A 14 -16.97 -20.93 39.96
CA VAL A 14 -16.81 -19.55 39.48
C VAL A 14 -17.88 -19.27 38.44
N LEU A 15 -18.89 -18.48 38.81
CA LEU A 15 -19.91 -17.96 37.90
C LEU A 15 -19.31 -16.75 37.18
N ALA A 16 -18.92 -16.91 35.90
CA ALA A 16 -18.56 -15.81 35.05
C ALA A 16 -19.82 -15.06 34.58
N PHE A 17 -20.09 -13.91 35.13
CA PHE A 17 -21.10 -12.97 34.61
C PHE A 17 -20.58 -12.31 33.31
N LEU A 18 -21.13 -12.73 32.17
CA LEU A 18 -20.96 -12.07 30.90
C LEU A 18 -21.86 -10.82 30.88
N LEU A 19 -21.27 -9.66 31.17
CA LEU A 19 -21.97 -8.37 31.06
C LEU A 19 -22.00 -7.95 29.59
N VAL A 20 -23.10 -8.26 28.89
CA VAL A 20 -23.38 -7.75 27.56
C VAL A 20 -23.86 -6.31 27.72
N LEU A 21 -22.97 -5.34 27.55
CA LEU A 21 -23.31 -3.93 27.42
C LEU A 21 -23.84 -3.69 25.99
N LEU A 22 -25.17 -3.70 25.84
CA LEU A 22 -25.84 -3.15 24.67
C LEU A 22 -25.73 -1.62 24.71
N THR A 23 -24.72 -1.06 24.07
CA THR A 23 -24.67 0.38 23.81
C THR A 23 -25.41 0.67 22.52
N THR A 24 -26.61 1.20 22.65
CA THR A 24 -27.38 1.81 21.55
C THR A 24 -26.69 3.08 21.07
N GLY A 25 -26.35 3.10 19.80
CA GLY A 25 -26.25 4.20 18.88
C GLY A 25 -25.75 5.57 19.35
N ALA A 26 -24.48 5.82 19.06
CA ALA A 26 -24.06 7.11 18.55
C ALA A 26 -23.17 6.78 17.34
N SER A 27 -23.50 7.31 16.17
CA SER A 27 -22.65 7.28 14.96
C SER A 27 -21.44 8.22 15.16
N GLY A 28 -20.67 7.94 16.19
CA GLY A 28 -19.36 8.53 16.40
C GLY A 28 -18.38 7.78 15.51
N GLU A 29 -17.66 8.49 14.66
CA GLU A 29 -16.52 7.94 13.92
C GLU A 29 -15.54 7.34 14.92
N HIS A 30 -15.52 6.01 15.03
CA HIS A 30 -14.48 5.35 15.79
C HIS A 30 -13.15 5.60 15.06
N PRO A 31 -12.12 6.11 15.75
CA PRO A 31 -10.80 6.24 15.15
C PRO A 31 -10.37 4.87 14.61
N ALA A 32 -9.68 4.88 13.46
CA ALA A 32 -9.18 3.65 12.85
C ALA A 32 -8.36 2.87 13.89
N GLU A 33 -8.70 1.60 14.10
CA GLU A 33 -7.83 0.73 14.87
C GLU A 33 -6.51 0.57 14.12
N GLN A 34 -5.40 0.90 14.80
CA GLN A 34 -4.07 0.95 14.21
C GLN A 34 -3.16 -0.05 14.90
N VAL A 35 -2.52 -0.88 14.10
CA VAL A 35 -1.40 -1.70 14.57
C VAL A 35 -0.09 -1.10 14.06
N ARG A 36 0.87 -0.91 14.94
CA ARG A 36 2.19 -0.37 14.63
C ARG A 36 3.25 -1.39 14.99
N GLY A 37 4.32 -1.46 14.19
CA GLY A 37 5.40 -2.40 14.39
C GLY A 37 6.74 -1.90 13.86
N ASN A 38 7.73 -2.78 13.95
CA ASN A 38 9.06 -2.59 13.38
C ASN A 38 9.51 -3.91 12.75
N LEU A 39 9.82 -3.87 11.47
CA LEU A 39 10.34 -5.00 10.71
C LEU A 39 11.78 -4.67 10.29
N ASP A 40 12.76 -5.26 10.97
CA ASP A 40 14.19 -5.08 10.71
C ASP A 40 14.61 -3.59 10.62
N GLY A 41 14.16 -2.78 11.57
CA GLY A 41 14.45 -1.35 11.62
C GLY A 41 13.47 -0.47 10.82
N GLN A 42 12.61 -1.04 9.99
CA GLN A 42 11.57 -0.29 9.27
C GLN A 42 10.31 -0.18 10.11
N ARG A 43 9.90 1.05 10.45
CA ARG A 43 8.61 1.29 11.11
C ARG A 43 7.48 0.99 10.13
N VAL A 44 6.51 0.23 10.60
CA VAL A 44 5.35 -0.20 9.83
C VAL A 44 4.06 0.18 10.54
N ARG A 45 2.97 0.27 9.77
CA ARG A 45 1.64 0.57 10.25
C ARG A 45 0.59 -0.17 9.42
N VAL A 46 -0.43 -0.67 10.09
CA VAL A 46 -1.66 -1.17 9.50
C VAL A 46 -2.83 -0.39 10.11
N ASN A 47 -3.76 0.06 9.25
CA ASN A 47 -5.07 0.57 9.64
C ASN A 47 -6.10 -0.51 9.34
N LEU A 48 -6.81 -0.97 10.36
CA LEU A 48 -7.82 -2.01 10.23
C LEU A 48 -9.16 -1.42 9.80
N PRO A 49 -9.94 -2.14 8.97
CA PRO A 49 -11.29 -1.73 8.59
C PRO A 49 -12.27 -1.93 9.76
N PRO A 50 -13.49 -1.33 9.69
CA PRO A 50 -14.52 -1.52 10.69
C PRO A 50 -15.28 -2.86 10.53
N THR A 51 -14.63 -3.90 10.02
CA THR A 51 -15.18 -5.24 9.77
C THR A 51 -14.18 -6.30 10.17
N THR A 52 -14.66 -7.48 10.57
CA THR A 52 -13.85 -8.66 10.86
C THR A 52 -13.51 -9.49 9.61
N GLU A 53 -14.18 -9.21 8.49
CA GLU A 53 -13.98 -9.89 7.21
C GLU A 53 -13.52 -8.84 6.17
N PRO A 54 -12.20 -8.55 6.08
CA PRO A 54 -11.69 -7.57 5.15
C PRO A 54 -11.79 -8.07 3.70
N LYS A 55 -12.06 -7.15 2.77
CA LYS A 55 -12.07 -7.42 1.32
C LYS A 55 -10.68 -7.81 0.80
N GLY A 56 -9.64 -7.33 1.46
CA GLY A 56 -8.23 -7.56 1.16
C GLY A 56 -7.33 -6.56 1.86
N VAL A 57 -6.03 -6.68 1.61
CA VAL A 57 -5.00 -5.76 2.08
C VAL A 57 -4.49 -4.92 0.93
N ALA A 58 -4.41 -3.60 1.12
CA ALA A 58 -3.74 -2.66 0.25
C ALA A 58 -2.42 -2.19 0.90
N ILE A 59 -1.30 -2.29 0.19
CA ILE A 59 -0.02 -1.73 0.64
C ILE A 59 0.20 -0.37 -0.03
N PHE A 60 0.34 0.67 0.78
CA PHE A 60 0.60 2.03 0.34
C PHE A 60 2.09 2.37 0.41
N PHE A 61 2.63 2.86 -0.70
CA PHE A 61 4.02 3.28 -0.88
C PHE A 61 4.09 4.80 -0.96
N HIS A 62 4.74 5.43 0.00
CA HIS A 62 4.86 6.87 0.12
C HIS A 62 5.80 7.50 -0.91
N GLY A 63 5.65 8.81 -1.16
CA GLY A 63 6.55 9.58 -2.01
C GLY A 63 7.86 9.98 -1.32
N GLN A 64 8.80 10.55 -2.09
CA GLN A 64 10.04 11.12 -1.57
C GLN A 64 9.76 12.20 -0.52
N GLY A 65 10.56 12.26 0.52
CA GLY A 65 10.39 13.19 1.64
C GLY A 65 9.28 12.82 2.62
N SER A 66 8.59 11.71 2.40
CA SER A 66 7.48 11.23 3.22
C SER A 66 7.87 10.03 4.10
N ASN A 67 6.88 9.39 4.71
CA ASN A 67 7.10 8.25 5.58
C ASN A 67 5.84 7.37 5.68
N TYR A 68 5.92 6.28 6.45
CA TYR A 68 4.87 5.27 6.67
C TYR A 68 3.54 5.80 7.25
N ASN A 69 3.49 7.04 7.75
CA ASN A 69 2.25 7.67 8.22
C ASN A 69 1.62 8.60 7.17
N HIS A 70 2.34 8.88 6.06
CA HIS A 70 1.85 9.82 5.06
C HIS A 70 0.52 9.36 4.48
N LYS A 71 -0.47 10.25 4.47
CA LYS A 71 -1.83 10.00 3.97
C LYS A 71 -2.62 8.89 4.70
N MET A 72 -2.02 8.13 5.61
CA MET A 72 -2.68 6.98 6.27
C MET A 72 -3.94 7.38 7.07
N ASP A 73 -3.98 8.61 7.60
CA ASP A 73 -5.15 9.17 8.30
C ASP A 73 -5.91 10.18 7.42
N GLY A 74 -5.52 10.32 6.15
CA GLY A 74 -6.19 11.21 5.21
C GLY A 74 -7.47 10.59 4.64
N THR A 75 -8.44 11.43 4.28
CA THR A 75 -9.76 11.02 3.78
C THR A 75 -9.71 10.04 2.61
N TRP A 76 -8.66 10.10 1.80
CA TRP A 76 -8.47 9.26 0.63
C TRP A 76 -8.24 7.78 0.97
N LEU A 77 -7.22 7.46 1.80
CA LEU A 77 -6.96 6.09 2.24
C LEU A 77 -7.95 5.62 3.32
N ASP A 78 -8.48 6.55 4.13
CA ASP A 78 -9.51 6.22 5.11
C ASP A 78 -10.84 5.80 4.44
N ALA A 79 -11.17 6.35 3.27
CA ALA A 79 -12.32 5.87 2.50
C ALA A 79 -12.15 4.40 2.08
N LEU A 80 -10.96 4.01 1.63
CA LEU A 80 -10.66 2.60 1.31
C LEU A 80 -10.78 1.71 2.56
N ARG A 81 -10.23 2.16 3.70
CA ARG A 81 -10.37 1.45 4.98
C ARG A 81 -11.83 1.29 5.40
N ARG A 82 -12.64 2.36 5.31
CA ARG A 82 -14.08 2.32 5.65
C ARG A 82 -14.87 1.40 4.72
N ASP A 83 -14.41 1.22 3.50
CA ASP A 83 -15.00 0.29 2.52
C ASP A 83 -14.63 -1.18 2.78
N GLY A 84 -13.90 -1.46 3.85
CA GLY A 84 -13.59 -2.83 4.29
C GLY A 84 -12.19 -3.31 3.93
N TRP A 85 -11.28 -2.43 3.50
CA TRP A 85 -9.90 -2.78 3.19
C TRP A 85 -8.96 -2.54 4.37
N VAL A 86 -8.02 -3.44 4.56
CA VAL A 86 -6.84 -3.18 5.39
C VAL A 86 -5.88 -2.30 4.60
N VAL A 87 -5.32 -1.26 5.23
CA VAL A 87 -4.31 -0.39 4.58
C VAL A 87 -3.01 -0.46 5.37
N ALA A 88 -1.94 -0.92 4.74
CA ALA A 88 -0.62 -1.08 5.32
C ALA A 88 0.41 -0.14 4.69
N SER A 89 1.42 0.30 5.44
CA SER A 89 2.57 1.06 4.93
C SER A 89 3.82 0.84 5.78
N SER A 90 4.99 1.04 5.17
CA SER A 90 6.32 0.94 5.80
C SER A 90 7.15 2.18 5.50
N MET A 91 8.27 2.34 6.22
CA MET A 91 9.30 3.32 5.89
C MET A 91 10.03 3.00 4.58
N PHE A 92 10.08 1.74 4.16
CA PHE A 92 10.74 1.28 2.92
C PHE A 92 12.14 1.89 2.70
N HIS A 93 12.94 2.09 3.75
CA HIS A 93 14.21 2.80 3.72
C HIS A 93 14.12 4.24 3.14
N ARG A 94 12.96 4.92 3.32
CA ARG A 94 12.71 6.32 2.96
C ARG A 94 12.86 6.59 1.45
N GLU A 95 13.91 7.30 1.03
CA GLU A 95 14.16 7.68 -0.37
C GLU A 95 14.80 6.53 -1.16
N ASN A 96 14.12 5.40 -1.21
CA ASN A 96 14.60 4.12 -1.74
C ASN A 96 14.60 4.02 -3.28
N TRP A 97 13.74 4.76 -3.97
CA TRP A 97 13.60 4.76 -5.44
C TRP A 97 13.56 3.35 -6.06
N GLY A 98 12.90 2.40 -5.40
CA GLY A 98 12.71 1.04 -5.89
C GLY A 98 13.95 0.15 -5.86
N ASN A 99 14.92 0.45 -5.00
CA ASN A 99 16.12 -0.35 -4.83
C ASN A 99 15.80 -1.76 -4.28
N PRO A 100 16.74 -2.73 -4.33
CA PRO A 100 16.50 -4.10 -3.88
C PRO A 100 15.98 -4.20 -2.45
N ILE A 101 16.53 -3.40 -1.52
CA ILE A 101 16.17 -3.45 -0.09
C ILE A 101 14.69 -3.07 0.10
N SER A 102 14.16 -2.10 -0.65
CA SER A 102 12.74 -1.74 -0.57
C SER A 102 11.81 -2.85 -1.08
N THR A 103 12.27 -3.69 -1.99
CA THR A 103 11.55 -4.90 -2.42
C THR A 103 11.49 -5.92 -1.28
N GLU A 104 12.60 -6.13 -0.57
CA GLU A 104 12.66 -7.01 0.62
C GLU A 104 11.75 -6.50 1.74
N ASP A 105 11.80 -5.19 2.03
CA ASP A 105 10.87 -4.54 2.99
C ASP A 105 9.40 -4.75 2.61
N THR A 106 9.10 -4.72 1.31
CA THR A 106 7.74 -4.97 0.82
C THR A 106 7.29 -6.40 1.11
N MET A 107 8.14 -7.40 0.92
CA MET A 107 7.81 -8.80 1.21
C MET A 107 7.61 -9.02 2.72
N LYS A 108 8.45 -8.43 3.57
CA LYS A 108 8.27 -8.47 5.03
C LYS A 108 6.97 -7.79 5.47
N LEU A 109 6.66 -6.63 4.89
CA LEU A 109 5.40 -5.94 5.16
C LEU A 109 4.20 -6.75 4.69
N TRP A 110 4.32 -7.46 3.56
CA TRP A 110 3.28 -8.33 3.04
C TRP A 110 2.85 -9.36 4.08
N ASP A 111 3.80 -10.18 4.58
CA ASP A 111 3.52 -11.20 5.60
C ASP A 111 2.90 -10.61 6.87
N TRP A 112 3.49 -9.52 7.34
CA TRP A 112 3.03 -8.88 8.56
C TRP A 112 1.64 -8.25 8.39
N ALA A 113 1.36 -7.62 7.26
CA ALA A 113 0.08 -6.99 7.00
C ALA A 113 -1.06 -8.01 6.86
N GLU A 114 -0.82 -9.16 6.22
CA GLU A 114 -1.77 -10.28 6.17
C GLU A 114 -2.04 -10.85 7.56
N GLN A 115 -0.99 -11.03 8.37
CA GLN A 115 -1.12 -11.52 9.74
C GLN A 115 -1.93 -10.56 10.63
N GLN A 116 -1.70 -9.25 10.53
CA GLN A 116 -2.40 -8.26 11.34
C GLN A 116 -3.80 -7.97 10.82
N GLY A 117 -3.98 -8.01 9.51
CA GLY A 117 -5.21 -7.58 8.82
C GLY A 117 -6.23 -8.68 8.60
N GLY A 118 -5.82 -9.95 8.59
CA GLY A 118 -6.69 -11.10 8.37
C GLY A 118 -7.17 -11.29 6.92
N GLY A 119 -6.50 -10.65 5.93
CA GLY A 119 -6.85 -10.76 4.51
C GLY A 119 -5.62 -10.87 3.61
N GLU A 120 -5.80 -11.26 2.36
CA GLU A 120 -4.73 -11.34 1.35
C GLU A 120 -4.35 -9.96 0.80
N VAL A 121 -3.08 -9.75 0.49
CA VAL A 121 -2.63 -8.54 -0.24
C VAL A 121 -3.07 -8.62 -1.69
N LYS A 122 -4.00 -7.75 -2.09
CA LYS A 122 -4.57 -7.70 -3.44
C LYS A 122 -4.21 -6.42 -4.21
N LEU A 123 -3.73 -5.39 -3.52
CA LEU A 123 -3.53 -4.06 -4.12
C LEU A 123 -2.24 -3.40 -3.64
N TYR A 124 -1.44 -2.88 -4.59
CA TYR A 124 -0.40 -1.91 -4.32
C TYR A 124 -0.87 -0.51 -4.72
N ILE A 125 -0.61 0.49 -3.85
CA ILE A 125 -0.93 1.89 -4.10
C ILE A 125 0.37 2.70 -4.03
N GLY A 126 0.83 3.23 -5.15
CA GLY A 126 2.10 3.97 -5.24
C GLY A 126 1.90 5.46 -5.49
N ALA A 127 2.46 6.34 -4.63
CA ALA A 127 2.40 7.78 -4.83
C ALA A 127 3.78 8.35 -5.16
N SER A 128 3.93 9.07 -6.30
CA SER A 128 5.20 9.69 -6.72
C SER A 128 6.35 8.67 -6.75
N MET A 129 7.43 8.85 -5.99
CA MET A 129 8.51 7.86 -5.80
C MET A 129 7.95 6.47 -5.42
N GLY A 130 6.85 6.42 -4.65
CA GLY A 130 6.18 5.15 -4.31
C GLY A 130 5.70 4.37 -5.53
N GLY A 131 5.49 5.02 -6.67
CA GLY A 131 5.25 4.39 -7.96
C GLY A 131 6.45 3.54 -8.40
N THR A 132 7.67 4.11 -8.37
CA THR A 132 8.90 3.36 -8.67
C THR A 132 9.08 2.20 -7.67
N THR A 133 8.88 2.45 -6.37
CA THR A 133 9.05 1.45 -5.32
C THR A 133 8.10 0.27 -5.51
N SER A 134 6.82 0.53 -5.66
CA SER A 134 5.78 -0.51 -5.78
C SER A 134 5.85 -1.29 -7.08
N LEU A 135 6.18 -0.64 -8.21
CA LEU A 135 6.36 -1.33 -9.49
C LEU A 135 7.61 -2.22 -9.49
N ASN A 136 8.69 -1.81 -8.81
CA ASN A 136 9.84 -2.68 -8.59
C ASN A 136 9.52 -3.87 -7.68
N ALA A 137 8.73 -3.66 -6.62
CA ALA A 137 8.24 -4.75 -5.79
C ALA A 137 7.35 -5.72 -6.61
N LEU A 138 6.53 -5.21 -7.52
CA LEU A 138 5.70 -6.02 -8.41
C LEU A 138 6.52 -6.86 -9.40
N VAL A 139 7.62 -6.31 -9.93
CA VAL A 139 8.50 -7.04 -10.88
C VAL A 139 9.40 -8.05 -10.17
N HIS A 140 10.02 -7.66 -9.05
CA HIS A 140 11.13 -8.38 -8.43
C HIS A 140 10.74 -9.10 -7.13
N GLY A 141 9.57 -8.80 -6.54
CA GLY A 141 9.07 -9.50 -5.37
C GLY A 141 8.65 -10.93 -5.69
N GLU A 142 8.72 -11.80 -4.70
CA GLU A 142 8.30 -13.20 -4.82
C GLU A 142 6.79 -13.34 -4.98
N ARG A 143 6.03 -12.45 -4.33
CA ARG A 143 4.56 -12.38 -4.40
C ARG A 143 4.11 -11.10 -5.09
N LYS A 144 2.96 -11.18 -5.77
CA LYS A 144 2.42 -10.09 -6.58
C LYS A 144 0.94 -9.90 -6.29
N PRO A 145 0.47 -8.66 -6.01
CA PRO A 145 -0.96 -8.39 -5.90
C PRO A 145 -1.63 -8.47 -7.27
N ALA A 146 -2.92 -8.69 -7.28
CA ALA A 146 -3.74 -8.69 -8.51
C ALA A 146 -3.81 -7.30 -9.17
N CYS A 147 -3.61 -6.23 -8.40
CA CYS A 147 -3.82 -4.87 -8.89
C CYS A 147 -2.76 -3.88 -8.40
N TRP A 148 -2.57 -2.82 -9.21
CA TRP A 148 -1.71 -1.70 -8.90
C TRP A 148 -2.40 -0.37 -9.23
N TYR A 149 -2.38 0.58 -8.26
CA TYR A 149 -2.95 1.93 -8.39
C TYR A 149 -1.86 2.98 -8.18
N GLY A 150 -1.59 3.80 -9.16
CA GLY A 150 -0.57 4.84 -9.11
C GLY A 150 -1.14 6.25 -9.10
N VAL A 151 -0.72 7.07 -8.12
CA VAL A 151 -1.07 8.49 -8.05
C VAL A 151 0.15 9.31 -8.38
N LYS A 152 0.10 10.09 -9.49
CA LYS A 152 1.25 10.88 -9.96
C LYS A 152 2.57 10.08 -9.91
N PRO A 153 2.60 8.83 -10.37
CA PRO A 153 3.71 7.93 -10.12
C PRO A 153 4.93 8.34 -10.92
N ALA A 154 6.10 8.41 -10.26
CA ALA A 154 7.39 8.48 -10.94
C ALA A 154 7.73 7.08 -11.43
N VAL A 155 7.88 6.91 -12.75
CA VAL A 155 8.14 5.60 -13.37
C VAL A 155 9.32 5.61 -14.34
N ASP A 156 9.85 6.80 -14.64
CA ASP A 156 11.10 6.97 -15.35
C ASP A 156 12.08 7.81 -14.52
N MET A 157 12.99 7.16 -13.82
CA MET A 157 13.96 7.81 -12.95
C MET A 157 14.92 8.75 -13.71
N SER A 158 15.11 8.56 -15.02
CA SER A 158 15.96 9.42 -15.83
C SER A 158 15.42 10.85 -15.98
N THR A 159 14.11 11.01 -15.84
CA THR A 159 13.39 12.28 -16.04
C THR A 159 13.13 13.07 -14.76
N MET A 160 13.59 12.58 -13.59
CA MET A 160 13.33 13.17 -12.28
C MET A 160 14.18 14.42 -11.96
N GLY A 161 14.71 15.10 -12.96
CA GLY A 161 15.55 16.29 -12.77
C GLY A 161 14.87 17.46 -12.07
N ASN A 162 13.55 17.59 -12.24
CA ASN A 162 12.75 18.66 -11.63
C ASN A 162 12.29 18.34 -10.19
N VAL A 163 12.42 17.10 -9.74
CA VAL A 163 12.09 16.74 -8.36
C VAL A 163 13.24 17.15 -7.45
N PRO A 164 13.03 18.03 -6.47
CA PRO A 164 14.11 18.51 -5.61
C PRO A 164 14.89 17.36 -4.93
N GLY A 165 16.17 17.28 -5.19
CA GLY A 165 17.07 16.28 -4.61
C GLY A 165 16.96 14.85 -5.18
N ALA A 166 16.04 14.57 -6.10
CA ALA A 166 15.81 13.21 -6.61
C ALA A 166 17.07 12.56 -7.18
N ARG A 167 17.85 13.27 -8.01
CA ARG A 167 19.10 12.72 -8.57
C ARG A 167 20.06 12.25 -7.49
N ARG A 168 20.20 13.02 -6.40
CA ARG A 168 21.04 12.65 -5.26
C ARG A 168 20.48 11.43 -4.53
N PHE A 169 19.17 11.42 -4.26
CA PHE A 169 18.54 10.32 -3.56
C PHE A 169 18.52 9.02 -4.37
N ILE A 170 18.29 9.11 -5.69
CA ILE A 170 18.44 7.96 -6.60
C ILE A 170 19.86 7.41 -6.52
N SER A 171 20.89 8.28 -6.66
CA SER A 171 22.29 7.85 -6.53
C SER A 171 22.58 7.18 -5.18
N GLN A 172 22.12 7.77 -4.08
CA GLN A 172 22.29 7.19 -2.74
C GLN A 172 21.57 5.84 -2.58
N ALA A 173 20.35 5.71 -3.11
CA ALA A 173 19.57 4.47 -3.05
C ALA A 173 20.28 3.29 -3.74
N TYR A 174 21.12 3.58 -4.73
CA TYR A 174 21.90 2.59 -5.48
C TYR A 174 23.40 2.63 -5.16
N GLY A 175 23.78 3.13 -3.96
CA GLY A 175 25.17 3.10 -3.47
C GLY A 175 26.14 3.96 -4.26
N GLY A 176 25.67 5.06 -4.87
CA GLY A 176 26.47 5.94 -5.72
C GLY A 176 26.68 5.42 -7.15
N GLN A 177 26.15 4.25 -7.48
CA GLN A 177 26.21 3.65 -8.82
C GLN A 177 24.98 4.04 -9.64
N PRO A 178 25.07 3.99 -10.99
CA PRO A 178 23.90 4.08 -11.84
C PRO A 178 22.89 2.99 -11.48
N TYR A 179 21.59 3.33 -11.40
CA TYR A 179 20.57 2.30 -11.17
C TYR A 179 20.51 1.33 -12.37
N PRO A 180 20.31 0.01 -12.12
CA PRO A 180 20.13 -0.96 -13.19
C PRO A 180 18.87 -0.65 -14.02
N ARG A 181 18.93 -0.85 -15.33
CA ARG A 181 17.80 -0.60 -16.24
C ARG A 181 16.55 -1.41 -15.86
N ASP A 182 16.73 -2.59 -15.32
CA ASP A 182 15.64 -3.45 -14.84
C ASP A 182 15.00 -2.95 -13.53
N ARG A 183 15.50 -1.85 -12.95
CA ARG A 183 14.89 -1.12 -11.82
C ARG A 183 14.20 0.17 -12.25
N ASN A 184 14.26 0.54 -13.53
CA ASN A 184 13.49 1.66 -14.06
C ASN A 184 12.15 1.16 -14.61
N PRO A 185 11.00 1.47 -13.99
CA PRO A 185 9.71 0.84 -14.36
C PRO A 185 9.35 0.96 -15.84
N VAL A 186 9.63 2.10 -16.47
CA VAL A 186 9.37 2.29 -17.91
C VAL A 186 10.16 1.30 -18.78
N ASP A 187 11.37 0.92 -18.36
CA ASP A 187 12.19 -0.08 -19.06
C ASP A 187 11.73 -1.53 -18.78
N THR A 188 10.95 -1.73 -17.71
CA THR A 188 10.44 -3.06 -17.33
C THR A 188 8.95 -3.27 -17.67
N ALA A 189 8.36 -2.40 -18.49
CA ALA A 189 6.94 -2.47 -18.86
C ALA A 189 6.51 -3.85 -19.38
N PHE A 190 7.36 -4.56 -20.14
CA PHE A 190 7.10 -5.93 -20.57
C PHE A 190 7.00 -6.90 -19.37
N LYS A 191 7.90 -6.79 -18.39
CA LYS A 191 7.86 -7.64 -17.18
C LYS A 191 6.61 -7.32 -16.34
N LEU A 192 6.25 -6.03 -16.22
CA LEU A 192 5.03 -5.59 -15.55
C LEU A 192 3.78 -6.18 -16.22
N ALA A 193 3.67 -6.10 -17.55
CA ALA A 193 2.56 -6.70 -18.28
C ALA A 193 2.43 -8.22 -18.04
N LYS A 194 3.56 -8.92 -17.89
CA LYS A 194 3.59 -10.36 -17.62
C LYS A 194 3.22 -10.75 -16.19
N THR A 195 3.07 -9.79 -15.27
CA THR A 195 2.59 -10.10 -13.91
C THR A 195 1.12 -10.48 -13.88
N GLY A 196 0.35 -10.08 -14.90
CA GLY A 196 -1.11 -10.27 -14.96
C GLY A 196 -1.87 -9.31 -14.06
N ALA A 197 -1.21 -8.34 -13.43
CA ALA A 197 -1.89 -7.34 -12.62
C ALA A 197 -2.69 -6.35 -13.49
N THR A 198 -3.81 -5.88 -12.97
CA THR A 198 -4.57 -4.75 -13.52
C THR A 198 -3.97 -3.44 -13.02
N PHE A 199 -3.79 -2.45 -13.91
CA PHE A 199 -3.14 -1.18 -13.58
C PHE A 199 -4.09 0.00 -13.72
N ARG A 200 -4.08 0.89 -12.71
CA ARG A 200 -4.72 2.20 -12.75
C ARG A 200 -3.70 3.29 -12.51
N PHE A 201 -3.55 4.20 -13.47
CA PHE A 201 -2.72 5.41 -13.33
C PHE A 201 -3.61 6.64 -13.13
N VAL A 202 -3.20 7.53 -12.22
CA VAL A 202 -3.79 8.88 -12.06
C VAL A 202 -2.66 9.88 -12.22
N ALA A 203 -2.69 10.71 -13.26
CA ALA A 203 -1.61 11.62 -13.60
C ALA A 203 -2.11 12.92 -14.23
N SER A 204 -1.30 13.98 -14.19
CA SER A 204 -1.60 15.28 -14.74
C SER A 204 -0.57 15.72 -15.77
N PRO A 205 -0.99 16.20 -16.95
CA PRO A 205 -0.11 16.88 -17.90
C PRO A 205 0.48 18.19 -17.35
N ARG A 206 -0.05 18.72 -16.24
CA ARG A 206 0.42 19.94 -15.57
C ARG A 206 1.33 19.67 -14.37
N ASP A 207 1.77 18.43 -14.18
CA ASP A 207 2.70 18.08 -13.13
C ASP A 207 4.11 18.62 -13.47
N PRO A 208 4.66 19.58 -12.69
CA PRO A 208 5.96 20.14 -12.99
C PRO A 208 7.13 19.26 -12.54
N PHE A 209 6.88 18.24 -11.71
CA PHE A 209 7.90 17.38 -11.12
C PHE A 209 8.05 16.06 -11.85
N VAL A 210 6.92 15.41 -12.15
CA VAL A 210 6.89 14.14 -12.86
C VAL A 210 6.29 14.36 -14.25
N PRO A 211 7.14 14.53 -15.27
CA PRO A 211 6.67 14.83 -16.64
C PRO A 211 5.75 13.74 -17.16
N TYR A 212 4.51 14.12 -17.49
CA TYR A 212 3.44 13.18 -17.89
C TYR A 212 3.86 12.28 -19.06
N GLU A 213 4.40 12.88 -20.14
CA GLU A 213 4.69 12.17 -21.39
C GLU A 213 5.73 11.05 -21.21
N SER A 214 6.79 11.30 -20.44
CA SER A 214 7.86 10.33 -20.19
C SER A 214 7.61 9.39 -19.02
N ASN A 215 6.54 9.62 -18.24
CA ASN A 215 6.16 8.79 -17.12
C ASN A 215 4.84 8.07 -17.40
N SER A 216 3.71 8.58 -16.91
CA SER A 216 2.43 7.87 -17.04
C SER A 216 1.99 7.67 -18.47
N GLY A 217 2.22 8.64 -19.37
CA GLY A 217 1.92 8.51 -20.80
C GLY A 217 2.70 7.37 -21.45
N GLU A 218 4.02 7.36 -21.27
CA GLU A 218 4.91 6.36 -21.85
C GLU A 218 4.65 4.94 -21.32
N ILE A 219 4.60 4.79 -20.00
CA ILE A 219 4.42 3.45 -19.41
C ILE A 219 3.06 2.85 -19.74
N VAL A 220 1.98 3.65 -19.74
CA VAL A 220 0.64 3.19 -20.12
C VAL A 220 0.62 2.75 -21.59
N SER A 221 1.26 3.52 -22.48
CA SER A 221 1.41 3.14 -23.89
C SER A 221 2.12 1.78 -24.05
N ARG A 222 3.22 1.57 -23.34
CA ARG A 222 3.98 0.31 -23.37
C ARG A 222 3.20 -0.85 -22.75
N LEU A 223 2.51 -0.65 -21.63
CA LEU A 223 1.69 -1.68 -21.00
C LEU A 223 0.58 -2.13 -21.93
N ASN A 224 -0.13 -1.19 -22.60
CA ASN A 224 -1.13 -1.51 -23.62
C ASN A 224 -0.52 -2.30 -24.78
N GLN A 225 0.66 -1.90 -25.28
CA GLN A 225 1.37 -2.59 -26.35
C GLN A 225 1.69 -4.05 -25.98
N PHE A 226 1.98 -4.32 -24.70
CA PHE A 226 2.27 -5.66 -24.19
C PHE A 226 1.04 -6.41 -23.70
N GLY A 227 -0.17 -5.86 -23.93
CA GLY A 227 -1.46 -6.52 -23.64
C GLY A 227 -1.83 -6.56 -22.16
N ALA A 228 -1.30 -5.64 -21.34
CA ALA A 228 -1.71 -5.50 -19.94
C ALA A 228 -3.10 -4.83 -19.85
N ASP A 229 -3.85 -5.19 -18.83
CA ASP A 229 -5.05 -4.44 -18.43
C ASP A 229 -4.61 -3.16 -17.70
N VAL A 230 -4.74 -2.03 -18.39
CA VAL A 230 -4.28 -0.74 -17.90
C VAL A 230 -5.24 0.38 -18.23
N SER A 231 -5.49 1.24 -17.27
CA SER A 231 -6.31 2.43 -17.40
C SER A 231 -5.61 3.68 -16.89
N LEU A 232 -5.95 4.85 -17.46
CA LEU A 232 -5.36 6.13 -17.11
C LEU A 232 -6.45 7.17 -16.86
N ARG A 233 -6.48 7.70 -15.64
CA ARG A 233 -7.30 8.85 -15.26
C ARG A 233 -6.44 10.12 -15.33
N THR A 234 -6.74 11.01 -16.26
CA THR A 234 -6.06 12.31 -16.37
C THR A 234 -6.73 13.34 -15.47
N VAL A 235 -5.92 14.06 -14.69
CA VAL A 235 -6.33 15.20 -13.85
C VAL A 235 -5.61 16.47 -14.30
N GLN A 236 -5.99 17.65 -13.79
CA GLN A 236 -5.51 18.93 -14.32
C GLN A 236 -4.65 19.74 -13.35
N GLY A 237 -4.40 19.24 -12.14
CA GLY A 237 -3.64 19.97 -11.13
C GLY A 237 -2.12 19.73 -11.18
N PRO A 238 -1.33 20.55 -10.49
CA PRO A 238 0.10 20.29 -10.27
C PRO A 238 0.31 19.07 -9.37
N HIS A 239 1.57 18.68 -9.11
CA HIS A 239 1.95 17.44 -8.42
C HIS A 239 1.16 17.15 -7.14
N ASP A 240 0.97 18.15 -6.27
CA ASP A 240 0.31 17.98 -4.97
C ASP A 240 -1.18 18.36 -4.97
N ASP A 241 -1.77 18.54 -6.15
CA ASP A 241 -3.17 18.93 -6.27
C ASP A 241 -4.11 17.83 -5.74
N PRO A 242 -5.16 18.20 -4.98
CA PRO A 242 -6.14 17.24 -4.46
C PRO A 242 -6.86 16.41 -5.53
N SER A 243 -6.95 16.87 -6.78
CA SER A 243 -7.59 16.14 -7.88
C SER A 243 -6.97 14.76 -8.15
N HIS A 244 -5.72 14.54 -7.75
CA HIS A 244 -5.05 13.24 -7.83
C HIS A 244 -5.67 12.21 -6.88
N TYR A 245 -6.25 12.63 -5.76
CA TYR A 245 -6.66 11.78 -4.64
C TYR A 245 -8.18 11.59 -4.59
N SER A 246 -8.76 10.96 -5.61
CA SER A 246 -10.19 10.62 -5.62
C SER A 246 -10.44 9.37 -4.79
N ALA A 247 -11.15 9.50 -3.66
CA ALA A 247 -11.56 8.37 -2.85
C ALA A 247 -12.49 7.42 -3.62
N HIS A 248 -13.44 7.98 -4.37
CA HIS A 248 -14.36 7.20 -5.19
C HIS A 248 -13.63 6.35 -6.24
N ASP A 249 -12.66 6.93 -6.97
CA ASP A 249 -11.88 6.21 -7.99
C ASP A 249 -11.03 5.09 -7.38
N LEU A 250 -10.39 5.35 -6.22
CA LEU A 250 -9.59 4.35 -5.52
C LEU A 250 -10.44 3.17 -5.02
N VAL A 251 -11.57 3.46 -4.37
CA VAL A 251 -12.47 2.44 -3.81
C VAL A 251 -13.09 1.60 -4.92
N ALA A 252 -13.57 2.22 -6.00
CA ALA A 252 -14.12 1.50 -7.15
C ALA A 252 -13.08 0.52 -7.75
N PHE A 253 -11.87 1.01 -8.04
CA PHE A 253 -10.80 0.18 -8.55
C PHE A 253 -10.40 -0.96 -7.59
N ALA A 254 -10.31 -0.68 -6.28
CA ALA A 254 -9.99 -1.69 -5.28
C ALA A 254 -11.08 -2.80 -5.22
N ASN A 255 -12.35 -2.44 -5.37
CA ASN A 255 -13.45 -3.42 -5.37
C ASN A 255 -13.45 -4.29 -6.62
N GLU A 256 -13.10 -3.76 -7.79
CA GLU A 256 -12.83 -4.57 -8.99
C GLU A 256 -11.75 -5.62 -8.70
N CYS A 257 -10.66 -5.23 -8.02
CA CYS A 257 -9.56 -6.13 -7.64
C CYS A 257 -9.95 -7.19 -6.61
N ALA A 258 -10.90 -6.90 -5.74
CA ALA A 258 -11.41 -7.87 -4.77
C ALA A 258 -12.34 -8.91 -5.41
N GLY A 259 -12.80 -8.70 -6.65
CA GLY A 259 -13.84 -9.48 -7.28
C GLY A 259 -15.24 -9.22 -6.70
N THR A 260 -15.42 -8.05 -6.09
CA THR A 260 -16.67 -7.60 -5.44
C THR A 260 -17.32 -6.44 -6.21
N SER A 261 -17.25 -6.47 -7.56
CA SER A 261 -17.98 -5.49 -8.37
C SER A 261 -19.48 -5.67 -8.13
N ASP A 262 -20.15 -4.59 -7.72
CA ASP A 262 -21.61 -4.53 -7.54
C ASP A 262 -22.36 -4.74 -8.87
#